data_bb60ab8ed1812903bffe1d2492f8e20d
#
_entry.id   bb60ab8ed1812903bffe1d2492f8e20d
#
_cell.length_a   1.000
_cell.length_b   1.000
_cell.length_c   1.000
_cell.angle_alpha   90.00
_cell.angle_beta   90.00
_cell.angle_gamma   90.00
#
_symmetry.space_group_name_H-M   'P 1'
#
loop_
_entity.id
_entity.type
_entity.pdbx_description
1 polymer ?
#
loop_
_entity_poly.entity_id
_entity_poly.type
_entity_poly.pdbx_seq_one_letter_code
_entity_poly.pdbx_strand_id
1 'polypeptide(L)'
;MEIKRMKRKFECTRENPLHSQLSNLNCSLIQEITVKGFLCDEDYELLTKMSGETGNLRILNLYEVCETDCQCENSYGKPEQRKIEVADNAFEDSIRLEKIILPAKLEAIGSPTFGGCTNLEGVDFPESLNSIGSEAFLDCPKLGEVYISKNLSLGEVYSHAFSASADSFVCDWDRWPVNKDGEPTYTGDRFGYFSYNGVLFFGFVWDECIELEKYPSMNDRSTYQIPYGTQIIKYGAFSNCKFLHKLIFPETCGVITEGSICGCPELETLVFRRQGLDGERVHHMDLYWGDVITNCPKLKDIYLYAENPENIAFGVFEKLDNMSEIVLHVPCFCAKKYRDYEEEYCSMYDYNDKKYVKVWRKFKSIEEFDPVDFLEDGI
;
A
#
# COMPACT_ATOMS: atom_id res chain seq x y z
N MET A 1 -31.08 -0.96 23.94
CA MET A 1 -31.09 0.43 24.46
C MET A 1 -30.05 1.19 23.64
N GLU A 2 -30.47 2.00 22.67
CA GLU A 2 -29.50 2.85 21.93
C GLU A 2 -28.92 3.86 22.91
N ILE A 3 -27.63 3.81 23.15
CA ILE A 3 -26.89 4.82 23.90
C ILE A 3 -26.94 6.10 23.06
N LYS A 4 -27.74 7.08 23.46
CA LYS A 4 -27.85 8.34 22.75
C LYS A 4 -26.51 9.06 22.79
N ARG A 5 -25.77 9.07 21.68
CA ARG A 5 -24.48 9.74 21.54
C ARG A 5 -24.64 11.24 21.83
N MET A 6 -23.73 11.80 22.62
CA MET A 6 -23.71 13.24 22.84
C MET A 6 -23.08 13.94 21.64
N LYS A 7 -23.91 14.66 20.89
CA LYS A 7 -23.51 15.37 19.67
C LYS A 7 -23.35 16.86 19.92
N ARG A 8 -22.38 17.49 19.29
CA ARG A 8 -22.15 18.94 19.30
C ARG A 8 -21.84 19.45 17.89
N LYS A 9 -22.29 20.68 17.60
CA LYS A 9 -21.97 21.41 16.40
C LYS A 9 -21.36 22.76 16.77
N PHE A 10 -20.25 23.13 16.11
CA PHE A 10 -19.53 24.36 16.35
C PHE A 10 -19.36 25.13 15.04
N GLU A 11 -19.51 26.43 15.10
CA GLU A 11 -19.13 27.37 14.06
C GLU A 11 -17.91 28.14 14.54
N CYS A 12 -16.79 27.97 13.86
CA CYS A 12 -15.48 28.41 14.30
C CYS A 12 -14.98 29.54 13.39
N THR A 13 -14.35 30.55 13.99
CA THR A 13 -13.66 31.66 13.32
C THR A 13 -12.28 31.83 13.94
N ARG A 14 -11.43 32.68 13.34
CA ARG A 14 -10.09 33.00 13.91
C ARG A 14 -10.19 33.63 15.30
N GLU A 15 -11.25 34.44 15.57
CA GLU A 15 -11.46 35.09 16.86
C GLU A 15 -12.13 34.16 17.87
N ASN A 16 -12.82 33.12 17.42
CA ASN A 16 -13.51 32.15 18.27
C ASN A 16 -13.28 30.73 17.78
N PRO A 17 -12.03 30.21 17.90
CA PRO A 17 -11.66 28.87 17.46
C PRO A 17 -12.31 27.77 18.32
N LEU A 18 -12.27 26.51 17.87
CA LEU A 18 -12.91 25.36 18.52
C LEU A 18 -12.39 25.13 19.94
N HIS A 19 -11.09 25.19 20.16
CA HIS A 19 -10.48 24.98 21.48
C HIS A 19 -10.99 25.98 22.53
N SER A 20 -11.20 27.23 22.15
CA SER A 20 -11.80 28.26 23.02
C SER A 20 -13.23 27.93 23.39
N GLN A 21 -14.06 27.50 22.42
CA GLN A 21 -15.45 27.11 22.64
C GLN A 21 -15.59 25.86 23.51
N LEU A 22 -14.63 24.94 23.44
CA LEU A 22 -14.61 23.69 24.22
C LEU A 22 -14.03 23.85 25.62
N SER A 23 -13.33 24.95 25.93
CA SER A 23 -12.57 25.17 27.18
C SER A 23 -13.41 24.97 28.46
N ASN A 24 -14.68 25.25 28.42
CA ASN A 24 -15.59 25.14 29.56
C ASN A 24 -16.53 23.91 29.49
N LEU A 25 -16.34 23.01 28.51
CA LEU A 25 -17.16 21.83 28.33
C LEU A 25 -16.46 20.58 28.84
N ASN A 26 -17.23 19.62 29.35
CA ASN A 26 -16.70 18.30 29.63
C ASN A 26 -16.55 17.51 28.33
N CYS A 27 -15.39 17.62 27.70
CA CYS A 27 -15.07 16.99 26.41
C CYS A 27 -15.17 15.46 26.44
N SER A 28 -14.99 14.82 27.61
CA SER A 28 -15.07 13.37 27.74
C SER A 28 -16.47 12.78 27.49
N LEU A 29 -17.50 13.62 27.52
CA LEU A 29 -18.87 13.19 27.24
C LEU A 29 -19.24 13.30 25.74
N ILE A 30 -18.45 14.01 24.95
CA ILE A 30 -18.77 14.29 23.55
C ILE A 30 -18.29 13.13 22.68
N GLN A 31 -19.20 12.54 21.92
CA GLN A 31 -18.92 11.40 21.03
C GLN A 31 -19.01 11.77 19.55
N GLU A 32 -19.64 12.89 19.22
CA GLU A 32 -19.78 13.34 17.84
C GLU A 32 -19.64 14.86 17.79
N ILE A 33 -18.74 15.33 16.92
CA ILE A 33 -18.51 16.75 16.66
C ILE A 33 -18.72 17.05 15.17
N THR A 34 -19.42 18.14 14.89
CA THR A 34 -19.44 18.77 13.57
C THR A 34 -18.82 20.15 13.69
N VAL A 35 -17.83 20.46 12.87
CA VAL A 35 -17.19 21.77 12.79
C VAL A 35 -17.48 22.42 11.45
N LYS A 36 -17.74 23.72 11.49
CA LYS A 36 -17.89 24.58 10.34
C LYS A 36 -16.95 25.77 10.45
N GLY A 37 -16.36 26.18 9.31
CA GLY A 37 -15.56 27.39 9.20
C GLY A 37 -14.08 27.12 9.37
N PHE A 38 -13.44 27.66 10.41
CA PHE A 38 -11.99 27.68 10.61
C PHE A 38 -11.52 26.64 11.62
N LEU A 39 -10.35 26.03 11.39
CA LEU A 39 -9.60 25.22 12.37
C LEU A 39 -8.13 25.66 12.37
N CYS A 40 -7.53 25.76 13.57
CA CYS A 40 -6.10 25.97 13.76
C CYS A 40 -5.41 24.69 14.29
N ASP A 41 -4.09 24.73 14.44
CA ASP A 41 -3.31 23.59 14.91
C ASP A 41 -3.71 23.13 16.33
N GLU A 42 -4.01 24.06 17.22
CA GLU A 42 -4.48 23.75 18.59
C GLU A 42 -5.84 23.05 18.58
N ASP A 43 -6.68 23.34 17.58
CA ASP A 43 -7.98 22.67 17.42
C ASP A 43 -7.78 21.22 16.99
N TYR A 44 -6.83 20.94 16.06
CA TYR A 44 -6.46 19.58 15.67
C TYR A 44 -5.85 18.80 16.83
N GLU A 45 -4.92 19.39 17.59
CA GLU A 45 -4.37 18.75 18.81
C GLU A 45 -5.47 18.39 19.83
N LEU A 46 -6.44 19.27 20.02
CA LEU A 46 -7.56 19.01 20.93
C LEU A 46 -8.45 17.87 20.42
N LEU A 47 -8.80 17.87 19.14
CA LEU A 47 -9.59 16.82 18.51
C LEU A 47 -8.88 15.46 18.59
N THR A 48 -7.57 15.42 18.40
CA THR A 48 -6.72 14.22 18.56
C THR A 48 -6.78 13.69 19.98
N LYS A 49 -6.60 14.55 20.97
CA LYS A 49 -6.76 14.18 22.41
C LYS A 49 -8.15 13.64 22.71
N MET A 50 -9.18 14.23 22.12
CA MET A 50 -10.57 13.79 22.33
C MET A 50 -10.89 12.46 21.67
N SER A 51 -10.19 12.08 20.60
CA SER A 51 -10.32 10.80 19.88
C SER A 51 -9.29 9.75 20.26
N GLY A 52 -8.29 10.11 21.05
CA GLY A 52 -7.26 9.21 21.59
C GLY A 52 -7.72 8.37 22.78
N GLU A 53 -6.77 7.77 23.49
CA GLU A 53 -7.01 6.79 24.56
C GLU A 53 -7.92 7.29 25.68
N THR A 54 -7.72 8.53 26.11
CA THR A 54 -8.45 9.14 27.23
C THR A 54 -9.73 9.85 26.81
N GLY A 55 -9.93 10.02 25.52
CA GLY A 55 -11.10 10.70 24.94
C GLY A 55 -12.27 9.77 24.66
N ASN A 56 -13.34 10.33 24.09
CA ASN A 56 -14.53 9.58 23.73
C ASN A 56 -15.15 10.01 22.38
N LEU A 57 -14.45 10.84 21.63
CA LEU A 57 -14.87 11.29 20.30
C LEU A 57 -14.76 10.13 19.30
N ARG A 58 -15.88 9.78 18.65
CA ARG A 58 -16.00 8.65 17.73
C ARG A 58 -16.30 9.08 16.31
N ILE A 59 -17.05 10.17 16.16
CA ILE A 59 -17.45 10.69 14.85
C ILE A 59 -17.06 12.16 14.77
N LEU A 60 -16.31 12.49 13.72
CA LEU A 60 -15.87 13.85 13.43
C LEU A 60 -16.31 14.24 12.02
N ASN A 61 -17.08 15.33 11.91
CA ASN A 61 -17.50 15.87 10.64
C ASN A 61 -16.87 17.26 10.42
N LEU A 62 -16.00 17.33 9.45
CA LEU A 62 -15.26 18.52 9.03
C LEU A 62 -15.70 19.03 7.64
N TYR A 63 -16.76 18.50 7.06
CA TYR A 63 -17.18 18.79 5.68
C TYR A 63 -17.29 20.30 5.38
N GLU A 64 -17.81 21.09 6.32
CA GLU A 64 -18.00 22.53 6.20
C GLU A 64 -16.77 23.34 6.68
N VAL A 65 -15.63 22.71 6.98
CA VAL A 65 -14.36 23.41 7.24
C VAL A 65 -13.85 23.95 5.91
N CYS A 66 -13.57 25.23 5.87
CA CYS A 66 -13.23 25.95 4.63
C CYS A 66 -11.92 26.77 4.75
N GLU A 67 -11.33 26.83 5.93
CA GLU A 67 -10.07 27.54 6.19
C GLU A 67 -9.31 26.83 7.31
N THR A 68 -8.00 26.63 7.08
CA THR A 68 -7.07 26.11 8.09
C THR A 68 -5.89 27.07 8.20
N ASP A 69 -5.27 27.17 9.37
CA ASP A 69 -4.12 28.04 9.61
C ASP A 69 -2.81 27.23 9.60
N CYS A 70 -2.67 26.30 8.69
CA CYS A 70 -1.38 25.66 8.49
C CYS A 70 -0.40 26.71 7.97
N GLN A 71 0.59 27.05 8.79
CA GLN A 71 1.70 27.93 8.38
C GLN A 71 2.68 27.11 7.50
N CYS A 72 2.29 26.77 6.28
CA CYS A 72 3.23 26.31 5.28
C CYS A 72 3.88 27.50 4.61
N GLU A 73 4.99 27.97 5.14
CA GLU A 73 5.90 28.82 4.40
C GLU A 73 6.62 27.97 3.35
N ASN A 74 6.34 28.21 2.06
CA ASN A 74 7.17 27.62 1.04
C ASN A 74 8.60 28.20 1.13
N SER A 75 9.59 27.42 0.66
CA SER A 75 11.02 27.75 0.64
C SER A 75 11.37 29.07 -0.10
N TYR A 76 10.39 29.82 -0.63
CA TYR A 76 10.55 31.04 -1.39
C TYR A 76 9.81 32.27 -0.83
N GLY A 77 9.20 32.16 0.36
CA GLY A 77 8.59 33.31 1.05
C GLY A 77 7.42 33.99 0.32
N LYS A 78 6.73 33.31 -0.59
CA LYS A 78 5.51 33.83 -1.24
C LYS A 78 4.27 33.21 -0.57
N PRO A 79 3.21 34.01 -0.32
CA PRO A 79 1.94 33.46 0.12
C PRO A 79 1.36 32.65 -1.06
N GLU A 80 1.43 31.33 -0.98
CA GLU A 80 0.66 30.45 -1.86
C GLU A 80 -0.83 30.54 -1.55
N GLN A 81 -1.66 30.28 -2.56
CA GLN A 81 -3.09 30.06 -2.32
C GLN A 81 -3.19 28.94 -1.27
N ARG A 82 -3.80 29.25 -0.11
CA ARG A 82 -3.89 28.34 1.02
C ARG A 82 -4.66 27.09 0.59
N LYS A 83 -3.96 25.99 0.47
CA LYS A 83 -4.55 24.67 0.30
C LYS A 83 -5.20 24.27 1.63
N ILE A 84 -6.34 23.61 1.56
CA ILE A 84 -6.91 22.97 2.74
C ILE A 84 -6.19 21.62 2.87
N GLU A 85 -5.40 21.48 3.91
CA GLU A 85 -4.66 20.26 4.24
C GLU A 85 -5.01 19.81 5.66
N VAL A 86 -5.05 18.51 5.87
CA VAL A 86 -4.99 17.95 7.22
C VAL A 86 -3.51 17.65 7.47
N ALA A 87 -2.97 18.32 8.48
CA ALA A 87 -1.54 18.29 8.77
C ALA A 87 -1.02 16.87 9.08
N ASP A 88 0.28 16.70 8.93
CA ASP A 88 0.98 15.49 9.38
C ASP A 88 0.67 15.23 10.86
N ASN A 89 0.47 13.96 11.20
CA ASN A 89 0.15 13.46 12.53
C ASN A 89 -1.16 14.00 13.16
N ALA A 90 -2.00 14.73 12.43
CA ALA A 90 -3.15 15.45 13.00
C ALA A 90 -4.14 14.56 13.78
N PHE A 91 -4.23 13.28 13.45
CA PHE A 91 -5.10 12.30 14.12
C PHE A 91 -4.37 10.98 14.39
N GLU A 92 -3.04 10.99 14.43
CA GLU A 92 -2.27 9.81 14.78
C GLU A 92 -2.73 9.26 16.13
N ASP A 93 -2.86 7.92 16.22
CA ASP A 93 -3.34 7.20 17.42
C ASP A 93 -4.72 7.65 17.92
N SER A 94 -5.58 8.17 17.05
CA SER A 94 -6.98 8.48 17.38
C SER A 94 -7.81 7.19 17.48
N ILE A 95 -7.46 6.33 18.45
CA ILE A 95 -8.00 4.97 18.61
C ILE A 95 -9.48 4.89 18.93
N ARG A 96 -10.15 6.00 19.27
CA ARG A 96 -11.60 6.07 19.50
C ARG A 96 -12.38 6.49 18.27
N LEU A 97 -11.70 7.05 17.25
CA LEU A 97 -12.33 7.53 16.05
C LEU A 97 -12.89 6.36 15.23
N GLU A 98 -14.19 6.35 14.98
CA GLU A 98 -14.91 5.35 14.18
C GLU A 98 -15.17 5.86 12.77
N LYS A 99 -15.47 7.16 12.61
CA LYS A 99 -15.74 7.79 11.33
C LYS A 99 -15.25 9.24 11.28
N ILE A 100 -14.66 9.61 10.15
CA ILE A 100 -14.35 11.00 9.82
C ILE A 100 -14.94 11.36 8.46
N ILE A 101 -15.51 12.57 8.36
CA ILE A 101 -15.91 13.21 7.12
C ILE A 101 -14.98 14.39 6.92
N LEU A 102 -14.17 14.33 5.89
CA LEU A 102 -13.12 15.30 5.62
C LEU A 102 -13.67 16.60 5.01
N PRO A 103 -12.90 17.70 5.06
CA PRO A 103 -13.29 18.97 4.43
C PRO A 103 -13.58 18.79 2.94
N ALA A 104 -14.68 19.39 2.45
CA ALA A 104 -15.12 19.25 1.07
C ALA A 104 -14.12 19.75 0.02
N LYS A 105 -13.14 20.58 0.41
CA LYS A 105 -12.10 21.14 -0.45
C LYS A 105 -10.70 20.68 -0.05
N LEU A 106 -10.60 19.59 0.70
CA LEU A 106 -9.30 19.03 1.08
C LEU A 106 -8.53 18.60 -0.17
N GLU A 107 -7.29 19.03 -0.30
CA GLU A 107 -6.43 18.69 -1.44
C GLU A 107 -5.40 17.61 -1.08
N ALA A 108 -4.94 17.55 0.18
CA ALA A 108 -3.94 16.60 0.61
C ALA A 108 -4.20 16.06 2.03
N ILE A 109 -3.83 14.81 2.24
CA ILE A 109 -3.72 14.16 3.55
C ILE A 109 -2.24 13.90 3.80
N GLY A 110 -1.72 14.40 4.91
CA GLY A 110 -0.32 14.28 5.30
C GLY A 110 0.07 12.88 5.80
N SER A 111 1.30 12.73 6.24
CA SER A 111 1.85 11.47 6.77
C SER A 111 2.28 11.62 8.22
N PRO A 112 1.97 10.68 9.11
CA PRO A 112 0.95 9.62 9.11
C PRO A 112 -0.38 10.07 9.74
N THR A 113 -1.15 10.92 9.07
CA THR A 113 -2.32 11.65 9.60
C THR A 113 -3.30 10.79 10.41
N PHE A 114 -3.63 9.58 9.95
CA PHE A 114 -4.54 8.64 10.62
C PHE A 114 -3.86 7.33 11.04
N GLY A 115 -2.52 7.32 11.10
CA GLY A 115 -1.77 6.15 11.55
C GLY A 115 -2.24 5.70 12.94
N GLY A 116 -2.42 4.39 13.15
CA GLY A 116 -2.84 3.85 14.45
C GLY A 116 -4.33 4.08 14.81
N CYS A 117 -5.17 4.57 13.88
CA CYS A 117 -6.61 4.73 14.11
C CYS A 117 -7.33 3.37 14.11
N THR A 118 -7.10 2.54 15.12
CA THR A 118 -7.51 1.13 15.16
C THR A 118 -9.02 0.87 15.14
N ASN A 119 -9.86 1.87 15.34
CA ASN A 119 -11.30 1.77 15.27
C ASN A 119 -11.92 2.49 14.07
N LEU A 120 -11.12 3.10 13.21
CA LEU A 120 -11.60 3.81 12.04
C LEU A 120 -12.19 2.83 11.02
N GLU A 121 -13.50 2.94 10.78
CA GLU A 121 -14.29 2.06 9.91
C GLU A 121 -14.49 2.64 8.50
N GLY A 122 -14.44 3.97 8.36
CA GLY A 122 -14.63 4.61 7.06
C GLY A 122 -14.17 6.06 7.02
N VAL A 123 -13.71 6.44 5.83
CA VAL A 123 -13.30 7.81 5.48
C VAL A 123 -13.95 8.19 4.17
N ASP A 124 -14.70 9.29 4.17
CA ASP A 124 -15.28 9.85 2.95
C ASP A 124 -14.27 10.84 2.34
N PHE A 125 -13.58 10.44 1.28
CA PHE A 125 -12.63 11.31 0.55
C PHE A 125 -13.38 12.31 -0.33
N PRO A 126 -13.01 13.60 -0.29
CA PRO A 126 -13.61 14.59 -1.19
C PRO A 126 -13.04 14.48 -2.62
N GLU A 127 -13.83 14.91 -3.61
CA GLU A 127 -13.39 14.91 -5.03
C GLU A 127 -12.17 15.79 -5.30
N SER A 128 -11.89 16.76 -4.41
CA SER A 128 -10.73 17.65 -4.51
C SER A 128 -9.42 17.02 -4.07
N LEU A 129 -9.48 15.84 -3.40
CA LEU A 129 -8.29 15.17 -2.89
C LEU A 129 -7.42 14.69 -4.05
N ASN A 130 -6.15 15.10 -4.04
CA ASN A 130 -5.19 14.75 -5.07
C ASN A 130 -3.92 14.09 -4.53
N SER A 131 -3.75 14.02 -3.19
CA SER A 131 -2.58 13.43 -2.56
C SER A 131 -2.92 12.75 -1.22
N ILE A 132 -2.34 11.55 -1.00
CA ILE A 132 -2.41 10.81 0.28
C ILE A 132 -0.99 10.42 0.65
N GLY A 133 -0.50 10.93 1.78
CA GLY A 133 0.87 10.74 2.26
C GLY A 133 1.20 9.29 2.64
N SER A 134 2.48 9.01 2.76
CA SER A 134 2.97 7.71 3.23
C SER A 134 2.44 7.45 4.64
N GLU A 135 2.05 6.18 4.90
CA GLU A 135 1.55 5.75 6.22
C GLU A 135 0.29 6.49 6.71
N ALA A 136 -0.38 7.27 5.85
CA ALA A 136 -1.54 8.08 6.23
C ALA A 136 -2.64 7.29 6.95
N PHE A 137 -2.81 6.01 6.60
CA PHE A 137 -3.75 5.06 7.21
C PHE A 137 -3.05 3.77 7.67
N LEU A 138 -1.79 3.86 8.09
CA LEU A 138 -1.05 2.72 8.64
C LEU A 138 -1.77 2.19 9.89
N ASP A 139 -1.89 0.86 10.02
CA ASP A 139 -2.51 0.19 11.17
C ASP A 139 -3.95 0.67 11.50
N CYS A 140 -4.79 0.78 10.45
CA CYS A 140 -6.23 1.00 10.55
C CYS A 140 -7.02 -0.28 10.20
N PRO A 141 -6.97 -1.34 11.03
CA PRO A 141 -7.45 -2.69 10.67
C PRO A 141 -8.96 -2.80 10.50
N LYS A 142 -9.74 -1.82 10.92
CA LYS A 142 -11.20 -1.78 10.72
C LYS A 142 -11.62 -0.95 9.51
N LEU A 143 -10.68 -0.31 8.84
CA LEU A 143 -10.98 0.44 7.63
C LEU A 143 -11.45 -0.54 6.56
N GLY A 144 -12.71 -0.40 6.16
CA GLY A 144 -13.35 -1.26 5.18
C GLY A 144 -12.98 -0.88 3.74
N GLU A 145 -13.99 -0.71 2.90
CA GLU A 145 -13.82 -0.32 1.51
C GLU A 145 -13.31 1.13 1.40
N VAL A 146 -12.27 1.32 0.59
CA VAL A 146 -11.65 2.62 0.32
C VAL A 146 -11.91 3.01 -1.13
N TYR A 147 -12.62 4.12 -1.33
CA TYR A 147 -12.84 4.69 -2.66
C TYR A 147 -11.68 5.58 -3.08
N ILE A 148 -11.05 5.27 -4.20
CA ILE A 148 -9.96 6.05 -4.82
C ILE A 148 -10.50 6.78 -6.05
N SER A 149 -10.59 8.10 -5.96
CA SER A 149 -11.06 8.96 -7.05
C SER A 149 -10.06 9.00 -8.21
N LYS A 150 -10.57 9.13 -9.44
CA LYS A 150 -9.77 9.40 -10.64
C LYS A 150 -8.98 10.70 -10.60
N ASN A 151 -9.28 11.61 -9.67
CA ASN A 151 -8.61 12.90 -9.54
C ASN A 151 -7.29 12.79 -8.75
N LEU A 152 -7.03 11.65 -8.07
CA LEU A 152 -5.73 11.39 -7.47
C LEU A 152 -4.67 11.31 -8.57
N SER A 153 -3.62 12.10 -8.45
CA SER A 153 -2.55 12.16 -9.44
C SER A 153 -1.50 11.07 -9.22
N LEU A 154 -0.74 10.79 -10.27
CA LEU A 154 0.35 9.82 -10.30
C LEU A 154 1.34 9.99 -9.15
N GLY A 155 1.61 8.92 -8.45
CA GLY A 155 2.58 8.90 -7.36
C GLY A 155 2.12 9.59 -6.07
N GLU A 156 0.88 10.03 -6.04
CA GLU A 156 0.33 10.80 -4.93
C GLU A 156 -0.38 9.91 -3.88
N VAL A 157 -0.55 8.62 -4.16
CA VAL A 157 -0.88 7.62 -3.15
C VAL A 157 0.39 6.83 -2.86
N TYR A 158 1.05 7.16 -1.77
CA TYR A 158 2.28 6.45 -1.40
C TYR A 158 1.98 5.02 -0.94
N SER A 159 2.82 4.11 -1.34
CA SER A 159 2.62 2.66 -1.21
C SER A 159 2.32 2.14 0.20
N HIS A 160 2.81 2.83 1.22
CA HIS A 160 2.52 2.48 2.62
C HIS A 160 1.29 3.18 3.19
N ALA A 161 0.60 4.03 2.42
CA ALA A 161 -0.55 4.79 2.89
C ALA A 161 -1.61 3.92 3.58
N PHE A 162 -1.83 2.70 3.07
CA PHE A 162 -2.83 1.75 3.59
C PHE A 162 -2.20 0.44 4.11
N SER A 163 -1.00 0.48 4.66
CA SER A 163 -0.36 -0.71 5.25
C SER A 163 -1.11 -1.18 6.49
N ALA A 164 -1.37 -2.50 6.60
CA ALA A 164 -2.15 -3.11 7.66
C ALA A 164 -3.55 -2.48 7.82
N SER A 165 -4.14 -2.07 6.71
CA SER A 165 -5.48 -1.45 6.67
C SER A 165 -6.21 -1.77 5.37
N ALA A 166 -7.47 -1.38 5.27
CA ALA A 166 -8.40 -1.61 4.18
C ALA A 166 -8.65 -3.10 3.87
N ASP A 167 -9.89 -3.45 3.60
CA ASP A 167 -10.28 -4.78 3.14
C ASP A 167 -10.57 -4.82 1.62
N SER A 168 -10.81 -3.66 1.01
CA SER A 168 -10.96 -3.52 -0.43
C SER A 168 -10.71 -2.08 -0.93
N PHE A 169 -10.37 -1.95 -2.21
CA PHE A 169 -10.30 -0.69 -2.94
C PHE A 169 -11.32 -0.66 -4.06
N VAL A 170 -11.95 0.48 -4.26
CA VAL A 170 -12.91 0.73 -5.36
C VAL A 170 -12.54 2.04 -6.06
N CYS A 171 -12.58 2.03 -7.38
CA CYS A 171 -12.34 3.19 -8.24
C CYS A 171 -13.55 3.42 -9.16
N ASP A 172 -13.59 4.58 -9.82
CA ASP A 172 -14.57 4.86 -10.89
C ASP A 172 -14.56 3.80 -12.00
N TRP A 173 -13.38 3.23 -12.24
CA TRP A 173 -13.19 2.11 -13.16
C TRP A 173 -12.89 0.85 -12.34
N ASP A 174 -13.94 0.06 -12.07
CA ASP A 174 -13.84 -1.19 -11.33
C ASP A 174 -14.01 -2.40 -12.26
N ARG A 175 -13.04 -2.64 -13.13
CA ARG A 175 -12.97 -3.80 -14.01
C ARG A 175 -11.57 -4.01 -14.57
N TRP A 176 -11.27 -5.26 -14.96
CA TRP A 176 -10.03 -5.57 -15.64
C TRP A 176 -10.03 -4.98 -17.06
N PRO A 177 -9.03 -4.16 -17.43
CA PRO A 177 -8.97 -3.55 -18.75
C PRO A 177 -8.53 -4.56 -19.81
N VAL A 178 -9.28 -4.62 -20.92
CA VAL A 178 -8.93 -5.44 -22.08
C VAL A 178 -9.17 -4.64 -23.37
N ASN A 179 -8.39 -4.94 -24.42
CA ASN A 179 -8.61 -4.42 -25.75
C ASN A 179 -9.77 -5.13 -26.45
N LYS A 180 -10.06 -4.76 -27.71
CA LYS A 180 -11.12 -5.35 -28.53
C LYS A 180 -10.93 -6.86 -28.81
N ASP A 181 -9.72 -7.36 -28.69
CA ASP A 181 -9.36 -8.75 -28.95
C ASP A 181 -9.33 -9.58 -27.64
N GLY A 182 -9.65 -8.94 -26.48
CA GLY A 182 -9.69 -9.57 -25.17
C GLY A 182 -8.35 -9.61 -24.45
N GLU A 183 -7.28 -9.06 -25.03
CA GLU A 183 -5.97 -9.02 -24.38
C GLU A 183 -5.93 -7.94 -23.31
N PRO A 184 -5.30 -8.21 -22.16
CA PRO A 184 -5.11 -7.23 -21.09
C PRO A 184 -4.36 -6.00 -21.60
N THR A 185 -5.03 -4.84 -21.55
CA THR A 185 -4.41 -3.57 -21.90
C THR A 185 -5.21 -2.44 -21.28
N TYR A 186 -4.54 -1.45 -20.73
CA TYR A 186 -5.21 -0.27 -20.22
C TYR A 186 -5.64 0.66 -21.37
N THR A 187 -6.96 0.89 -21.51
CA THR A 187 -7.57 1.66 -22.60
C THR A 187 -8.28 2.91 -22.11
N GLY A 188 -8.05 3.32 -20.87
CA GLY A 188 -8.63 4.53 -20.30
C GLY A 188 -8.04 5.82 -20.84
N ASP A 189 -8.04 6.86 -20.03
CA ASP A 189 -7.28 8.09 -20.30
C ASP A 189 -5.78 7.77 -20.33
N ARG A 190 -4.92 8.76 -20.49
CA ARG A 190 -3.46 8.55 -20.66
C ARG A 190 -2.83 7.69 -19.58
N PHE A 191 -3.36 7.75 -18.36
CA PHE A 191 -3.00 6.96 -17.19
C PHE A 191 -4.10 7.10 -16.13
N GLY A 192 -4.18 6.16 -15.18
CA GLY A 192 -5.11 6.29 -14.04
C GLY A 192 -5.22 5.06 -13.18
N TYR A 193 -5.76 5.27 -12.00
CA TYR A 193 -6.11 4.20 -11.08
C TYR A 193 -7.37 3.46 -11.53
N PHE A 194 -7.38 2.17 -11.33
CA PHE A 194 -8.56 1.32 -11.44
C PHE A 194 -8.53 0.24 -10.37
N SER A 195 -9.70 -0.31 -10.04
CA SER A 195 -9.79 -1.45 -9.14
C SER A 195 -10.24 -2.70 -9.89
N TYR A 196 -9.85 -3.85 -9.38
CA TYR A 196 -10.34 -5.14 -9.83
C TYR A 196 -10.35 -6.12 -8.68
N ASN A 197 -11.53 -6.67 -8.38
CA ASN A 197 -11.73 -7.56 -7.25
C ASN A 197 -11.21 -6.99 -5.91
N GLY A 198 -11.38 -5.69 -5.68
CA GLY A 198 -10.97 -5.00 -4.47
C GLY A 198 -9.46 -4.69 -4.40
N VAL A 199 -8.69 -4.92 -5.44
CA VAL A 199 -7.25 -4.62 -5.51
C VAL A 199 -7.03 -3.38 -6.37
N LEU A 200 -6.12 -2.50 -5.94
CA LEU A 200 -5.79 -1.26 -6.64
C LEU A 200 -4.69 -1.48 -7.66
N PHE A 201 -4.94 -1.01 -8.86
CA PHE A 201 -4.01 -1.03 -9.99
C PHE A 201 -3.84 0.35 -10.59
N PHE A 202 -2.75 0.52 -11.33
CA PHE A 202 -2.49 1.69 -12.15
C PHE A 202 -2.19 1.27 -13.58
N GLY A 203 -2.71 2.01 -14.57
CA GLY A 203 -2.52 1.70 -15.97
C GLY A 203 -1.95 2.87 -16.77
N PHE A 204 -1.08 2.53 -17.74
CA PHE A 204 -0.51 3.43 -18.72
C PHE A 204 -0.94 3.03 -20.13
N VAL A 205 -1.54 3.96 -20.89
CA VAL A 205 -1.96 3.70 -22.29
C VAL A 205 -0.77 3.61 -23.24
N TRP A 206 0.30 4.37 -22.98
CA TRP A 206 1.40 4.50 -23.93
C TRP A 206 2.35 3.32 -23.93
N ASP A 207 2.55 2.71 -22.76
CA ASP A 207 3.41 1.55 -22.60
C ASP A 207 2.61 0.26 -22.48
N GLU A 208 1.27 0.35 -22.62
CA GLU A 208 0.33 -0.77 -22.41
C GLU A 208 0.60 -1.50 -21.07
N CYS A 209 1.12 -0.76 -20.08
CA CYS A 209 1.57 -1.29 -18.82
C CYS A 209 0.46 -1.28 -17.76
N ILE A 210 0.33 -2.37 -17.03
CA ILE A 210 -0.53 -2.51 -15.86
C ILE A 210 0.34 -2.82 -14.65
N GLU A 211 0.26 -1.95 -13.65
CA GLU A 211 0.97 -2.05 -12.39
C GLU A 211 0.01 -2.43 -11.26
N LEU A 212 0.39 -3.36 -10.40
CA LEU A 212 -0.32 -3.60 -9.15
C LEU A 212 0.19 -2.63 -8.11
N GLU A 213 -0.65 -1.68 -7.71
CA GLU A 213 -0.32 -0.64 -6.75
C GLU A 213 -0.46 -1.11 -5.31
N LYS A 214 -1.63 -1.69 -4.98
CA LYS A 214 -1.91 -2.11 -3.61
C LYS A 214 -2.90 -3.26 -3.52
N TYR A 215 -2.50 -4.32 -2.84
CA TYR A 215 -3.38 -5.36 -2.33
C TYR A 215 -3.90 -4.94 -0.94
N PRO A 216 -5.22 -5.04 -0.66
CA PRO A 216 -5.77 -4.63 0.62
C PRO A 216 -5.32 -5.58 1.73
N SER A 217 -4.57 -5.05 2.70
CA SER A 217 -3.85 -5.86 3.69
C SER A 217 -4.75 -6.63 4.65
N MET A 218 -6.01 -6.18 4.82
CA MET A 218 -7.01 -6.81 5.68
C MET A 218 -7.97 -7.72 4.91
N ASN A 219 -7.78 -7.90 3.60
CA ASN A 219 -8.56 -8.84 2.81
C ASN A 219 -8.36 -10.28 3.33
N ASP A 220 -9.44 -11.02 3.51
CA ASP A 220 -9.48 -12.35 4.13
C ASP A 220 -9.12 -13.51 3.20
N ARG A 221 -8.76 -13.21 1.94
CA ARG A 221 -8.33 -14.25 0.99
C ARG A 221 -7.03 -14.90 1.43
N SER A 222 -7.05 -16.21 1.58
CA SER A 222 -5.84 -16.98 1.87
C SER A 222 -4.93 -17.17 0.65
N THR A 223 -5.50 -17.14 -0.55
CA THR A 223 -4.77 -17.26 -1.83
C THR A 223 -5.14 -16.10 -2.74
N TYR A 224 -4.13 -15.47 -3.32
CA TYR A 224 -4.35 -14.47 -4.35
C TYR A 224 -3.53 -14.79 -5.60
N GLN A 225 -4.23 -14.89 -6.72
CA GLN A 225 -3.63 -14.97 -8.04
C GLN A 225 -3.69 -13.58 -8.68
N ILE A 226 -2.53 -13.01 -8.93
CA ILE A 226 -2.40 -11.73 -9.63
C ILE A 226 -2.92 -11.90 -11.07
N PRO A 227 -3.79 -11.03 -11.56
CA PRO A 227 -4.37 -11.15 -12.90
C PRO A 227 -3.31 -11.17 -14.00
N TYR A 228 -3.52 -12.03 -15.00
CA TYR A 228 -2.73 -12.02 -16.23
C TYR A 228 -2.80 -10.64 -16.90
N GLY A 229 -1.67 -10.14 -17.36
CA GLY A 229 -1.54 -8.78 -17.89
C GLY A 229 -0.90 -7.79 -16.91
N THR A 230 -0.81 -8.12 -15.61
CA THR A 230 -0.01 -7.33 -14.66
C THR A 230 1.47 -7.50 -14.98
N GLN A 231 2.20 -6.41 -15.17
CA GLN A 231 3.62 -6.43 -15.54
C GLN A 231 4.54 -6.02 -14.39
N ILE A 232 4.07 -5.13 -13.53
CA ILE A 232 4.87 -4.56 -12.44
C ILE A 232 4.15 -4.71 -11.11
N ILE A 233 4.89 -5.07 -10.07
CA ILE A 233 4.45 -5.04 -8.67
C ILE A 233 5.18 -3.90 -7.97
N LYS A 234 4.41 -2.95 -7.47
CA LYS A 234 4.93 -1.71 -6.87
C LYS A 234 5.45 -1.93 -5.45
N TYR A 235 6.27 -0.96 -5.01
CA TYR A 235 6.77 -0.87 -3.64
C TYR A 235 5.60 -0.92 -2.64
N GLY A 236 5.70 -1.81 -1.63
CA GLY A 236 4.67 -1.98 -0.60
C GLY A 236 3.34 -2.57 -1.07
N ALA A 237 3.24 -3.07 -2.30
CA ALA A 237 2.00 -3.62 -2.87
C ALA A 237 1.36 -4.69 -1.98
N PHE A 238 2.17 -5.57 -1.40
CA PHE A 238 1.76 -6.61 -0.44
C PHE A 238 2.37 -6.38 0.94
N SER A 239 2.32 -5.17 1.46
CA SER A 239 2.82 -4.89 2.80
C SER A 239 1.78 -5.24 3.88
N ASN A 240 2.23 -5.97 4.93
CA ASN A 240 1.45 -6.34 6.10
C ASN A 240 0.13 -7.08 5.81
N CYS A 241 0.09 -7.93 4.76
CA CYS A 241 -1.08 -8.73 4.41
C CYS A 241 -1.32 -9.81 5.48
N LYS A 242 -2.39 -9.67 6.28
CA LYS A 242 -2.63 -10.45 7.50
C LYS A 242 -3.08 -11.89 7.24
N PHE A 243 -3.77 -12.16 6.13
CA PHE A 243 -4.45 -13.44 5.88
C PHE A 243 -3.92 -14.18 4.65
N LEU A 244 -2.99 -13.58 3.91
CA LEU A 244 -2.45 -14.14 2.67
C LEU A 244 -1.46 -15.27 2.97
N HIS A 245 -1.79 -16.50 2.52
CA HIS A 245 -0.94 -17.69 2.65
C HIS A 245 -0.21 -18.03 1.36
N LYS A 246 -0.84 -17.77 0.20
CA LYS A 246 -0.29 -18.09 -1.10
C LYS A 246 -0.46 -16.93 -2.08
N LEU A 247 0.63 -16.56 -2.75
CA LEU A 247 0.66 -15.52 -3.77
C LEU A 247 1.20 -16.09 -5.09
N ILE A 248 0.45 -15.86 -6.19
CA ILE A 248 0.76 -16.41 -7.50
C ILE A 248 0.94 -15.26 -8.49
N PHE A 249 2.13 -15.14 -9.06
CA PHE A 249 2.50 -14.16 -10.07
C PHE A 249 2.23 -14.73 -11.47
N PRO A 250 1.62 -13.94 -12.38
CA PRO A 250 1.36 -14.36 -13.76
C PRO A 250 2.65 -14.39 -14.59
N GLU A 251 2.58 -14.99 -15.76
CA GLU A 251 3.67 -15.03 -16.72
C GLU A 251 4.05 -13.63 -17.25
N THR A 252 3.12 -12.69 -17.21
CA THR A 252 3.32 -11.30 -17.65
C THR A 252 4.11 -10.45 -16.65
N CYS A 253 4.17 -10.85 -15.37
CA CYS A 253 4.87 -10.09 -14.34
C CYS A 253 6.38 -10.18 -14.54
N GLY A 254 7.00 -9.07 -14.98
CA GLY A 254 8.44 -8.97 -15.23
C GLY A 254 9.21 -8.20 -14.18
N VAL A 255 8.55 -7.28 -13.48
CA VAL A 255 9.21 -6.39 -12.53
C VAL A 255 8.53 -6.49 -11.16
N ILE A 256 9.34 -6.73 -10.13
CA ILE A 256 8.90 -6.71 -8.73
C ILE A 256 9.83 -5.73 -8.01
N THR A 257 9.28 -4.61 -7.56
CA THR A 257 10.11 -3.55 -6.97
C THR A 257 10.48 -3.88 -5.52
N GLU A 258 11.49 -3.19 -5.00
CA GLU A 258 11.91 -3.30 -3.60
C GLU A 258 10.71 -3.15 -2.64
N GLY A 259 10.71 -3.91 -1.53
CA GLY A 259 9.68 -3.83 -0.50
C GLY A 259 8.28 -4.26 -0.94
N SER A 260 8.10 -4.82 -2.13
CA SER A 260 6.78 -5.21 -2.65
C SER A 260 6.06 -6.21 -1.75
N ILE A 261 6.77 -7.12 -1.11
CA ILE A 261 6.23 -8.16 -0.23
C ILE A 261 6.92 -8.05 1.12
N CYS A 262 6.27 -7.41 2.06
CA CYS A 262 6.87 -7.12 3.36
C CYS A 262 5.89 -7.34 4.51
N GLY A 263 6.35 -8.01 5.59
CA GLY A 263 5.56 -8.12 6.82
C GLY A 263 4.29 -8.97 6.68
N CYS A 264 4.30 -10.01 5.84
CA CYS A 264 3.18 -10.91 5.64
C CYS A 264 3.30 -12.13 6.58
N PRO A 265 2.67 -12.13 7.76
CA PRO A 265 2.94 -13.11 8.81
C PRO A 265 2.45 -14.53 8.49
N GLU A 266 1.46 -14.65 7.62
CA GLU A 266 0.86 -15.94 7.25
C GLU A 266 1.32 -16.46 5.89
N LEU A 267 2.15 -15.69 5.14
CA LEU A 267 2.58 -16.07 3.80
C LEU A 267 3.49 -17.30 3.85
N GLU A 268 3.03 -18.38 3.24
CA GLU A 268 3.71 -19.68 3.21
C GLU A 268 4.31 -20.01 1.84
N THR A 269 3.66 -19.57 0.75
CA THR A 269 3.99 -20.01 -0.61
C THR A 269 4.00 -18.86 -1.60
N LEU A 270 5.06 -18.78 -2.41
CA LEU A 270 5.17 -17.90 -3.57
C LEU A 270 5.30 -18.74 -4.85
N VAL A 271 4.57 -18.34 -5.90
CA VAL A 271 4.61 -19.02 -7.21
C VAL A 271 4.87 -18.01 -8.31
N PHE A 272 6.01 -18.11 -8.99
CA PHE A 272 6.41 -17.25 -10.11
C PHE A 272 6.28 -18.02 -11.41
N ARG A 273 5.23 -17.72 -12.21
CA ARG A 273 4.93 -18.45 -13.46
C ARG A 273 5.74 -17.97 -14.67
N ARG A 274 6.41 -16.83 -14.59
CA ARG A 274 7.25 -16.32 -15.69
C ARG A 274 8.49 -17.18 -15.85
N GLN A 275 8.90 -17.41 -17.11
CA GLN A 275 10.12 -18.14 -17.46
C GLN A 275 11.41 -17.35 -17.16
N GLY A 276 11.30 -16.05 -16.96
CA GLY A 276 12.35 -15.17 -16.50
C GLY A 276 11.76 -14.01 -15.72
N LEU A 277 12.28 -13.76 -14.53
CA LEU A 277 12.07 -12.51 -13.82
C LEU A 277 13.20 -11.59 -14.29
N ASP A 278 12.99 -10.95 -15.43
CA ASP A 278 13.89 -9.91 -15.87
C ASP A 278 13.81 -8.78 -14.86
N GLY A 279 14.87 -8.69 -14.06
CA GLY A 279 15.23 -7.43 -13.49
C GLY A 279 15.67 -6.52 -14.64
N GLU A 280 14.78 -6.29 -15.61
CA GLU A 280 15.05 -5.26 -16.57
C GLU A 280 15.27 -3.99 -15.77
N ARG A 281 16.48 -3.49 -15.89
CA ARG A 281 16.88 -2.16 -15.51
C ARG A 281 15.77 -1.25 -15.99
N VAL A 282 14.86 -0.87 -15.10
CA VAL A 282 14.08 0.31 -15.29
C VAL A 282 15.13 1.41 -15.41
N HIS A 283 15.40 1.82 -16.64
CA HIS A 283 16.22 2.98 -16.91
C HIS A 283 15.53 4.16 -16.27
N HIS A 284 15.91 4.46 -15.10
CA HIS A 284 15.95 5.72 -14.39
C HIS A 284 15.69 5.52 -12.90
N MET A 285 16.77 5.78 -12.20
CA MET A 285 16.93 6.08 -10.78
C MET A 285 17.23 4.90 -9.86
N ASP A 286 18.50 4.91 -9.48
CA ASP A 286 19.11 4.43 -8.25
C ASP A 286 18.67 3.06 -7.71
N LEU A 287 19.30 2.05 -8.24
CA LEU A 287 20.13 1.02 -7.62
C LEU A 287 19.91 0.81 -6.11
N TYR A 288 18.75 0.37 -5.69
CA TYR A 288 18.64 -0.42 -4.47
C TYR A 288 18.11 -1.81 -4.82
N TRP A 289 19.05 -2.67 -5.20
CA TRP A 289 18.87 -4.10 -5.34
C TRP A 289 18.85 -4.70 -3.93
N GLY A 290 17.73 -5.21 -3.51
CA GLY A 290 17.61 -5.90 -2.23
C GLY A 290 16.33 -5.51 -1.51
N ASP A 291 15.70 -6.45 -0.84
CA ASP A 291 14.55 -6.29 0.02
C ASP A 291 13.18 -6.41 -0.67
N VAL A 292 13.10 -7.12 -1.82
CA VAL A 292 11.80 -7.38 -2.49
C VAL A 292 10.87 -8.17 -1.58
N ILE A 293 11.39 -9.19 -0.91
CA ILE A 293 10.65 -10.06 0.02
C ILE A 293 11.32 -10.00 1.38
N THR A 294 10.62 -9.45 2.38
CA THR A 294 11.17 -9.30 3.72
C THR A 294 10.13 -9.60 4.80
N ASN A 295 10.60 -10.02 5.97
CA ASN A 295 9.76 -10.21 7.14
C ASN A 295 8.50 -11.07 6.88
N CYS A 296 8.69 -12.23 6.20
CA CYS A 296 7.67 -13.24 5.93
C CYS A 296 8.05 -14.55 6.66
N PRO A 297 7.84 -14.64 7.98
CA PRO A 297 8.46 -15.69 8.83
C PRO A 297 7.93 -17.10 8.56
N LYS A 298 6.76 -17.25 7.95
CA LYS A 298 6.18 -18.57 7.62
C LYS A 298 6.46 -19.02 6.20
N LEU A 299 7.20 -18.25 5.40
CA LEU A 299 7.51 -18.61 4.03
C LEU A 299 8.37 -19.88 4.02
N LYS A 300 7.91 -20.92 3.32
CA LYS A 300 8.51 -22.25 3.30
C LYS A 300 8.67 -22.84 1.90
N ASP A 301 7.89 -22.36 0.92
CA ASP A 301 7.90 -22.88 -0.44
C ASP A 301 7.95 -21.76 -1.48
N ILE A 302 8.90 -21.82 -2.41
CA ILE A 302 8.98 -20.91 -3.55
C ILE A 302 9.04 -21.74 -4.83
N TYR A 303 8.09 -21.52 -5.74
CA TYR A 303 8.01 -22.18 -7.04
C TYR A 303 8.46 -21.22 -8.13
N LEU A 304 9.49 -21.61 -8.89
CA LEU A 304 9.98 -20.89 -10.07
C LEU A 304 9.71 -21.73 -11.32
N TYR A 305 8.99 -21.18 -12.27
CA TYR A 305 8.76 -21.85 -13.57
C TYR A 305 9.91 -21.67 -14.55
N ALA A 306 10.91 -20.85 -14.23
CA ALA A 306 12.08 -20.63 -15.05
C ALA A 306 12.97 -21.88 -15.13
N GLU A 307 13.26 -22.33 -16.34
CA GLU A 307 14.15 -23.48 -16.58
C GLU A 307 15.63 -23.14 -16.41
N ASN A 308 15.99 -21.86 -16.51
CA ASN A 308 17.35 -21.39 -16.39
C ASN A 308 17.49 -20.37 -15.25
N PRO A 309 18.37 -20.62 -14.28
CA PRO A 309 18.61 -19.75 -13.13
C PRO A 309 19.12 -18.36 -13.51
N GLU A 310 19.80 -18.20 -14.65
CA GLU A 310 20.27 -16.92 -15.17
C GLU A 310 19.17 -15.94 -15.55
N ASN A 311 17.95 -16.47 -15.78
CA ASN A 311 16.77 -15.66 -16.10
C ASN A 311 16.08 -15.09 -14.84
N ILE A 312 16.59 -15.38 -13.66
CA ILE A 312 16.03 -14.93 -12.39
C ILE A 312 17.07 -14.05 -11.68
N ALA A 313 16.72 -12.79 -11.46
CA ALA A 313 17.53 -11.91 -10.62
C ALA A 313 17.52 -12.43 -9.18
N PHE A 314 18.60 -13.00 -8.70
CA PHE A 314 18.69 -13.53 -7.33
C PHE A 314 18.45 -12.46 -6.27
N GLY A 315 18.71 -11.19 -6.58
CA GLY A 315 18.43 -10.05 -5.71
C GLY A 315 17.00 -10.00 -5.16
N VAL A 316 16.03 -10.60 -5.88
CA VAL A 316 14.64 -10.76 -5.39
C VAL A 316 14.58 -11.53 -4.06
N PHE A 317 15.52 -12.44 -3.82
CA PHE A 317 15.55 -13.33 -2.65
C PHE A 317 16.69 -13.02 -1.66
N GLU A 318 17.54 -12.05 -1.95
CA GLU A 318 18.80 -11.84 -1.23
C GLU A 318 18.61 -11.56 0.26
N LYS A 319 17.54 -10.90 0.63
CA LYS A 319 17.23 -10.50 2.02
C LYS A 319 16.17 -11.38 2.71
N LEU A 320 15.91 -12.57 2.18
CA LEU A 320 15.07 -13.53 2.89
C LEU A 320 15.78 -14.03 4.16
N ASP A 321 15.30 -13.63 5.32
CA ASP A 321 15.88 -13.97 6.63
C ASP A 321 15.88 -15.48 6.90
N ASN A 322 14.87 -16.21 6.39
CA ASN A 322 14.66 -17.64 6.61
C ASN A 322 14.97 -18.52 5.38
N MET A 323 15.81 -18.05 4.44
CA MET A 323 16.09 -18.78 3.19
C MET A 323 16.53 -20.24 3.42
N SER A 324 17.31 -20.51 4.46
CA SER A 324 17.75 -21.86 4.82
C SER A 324 16.64 -22.80 5.30
N GLU A 325 15.43 -22.30 5.49
CA GLU A 325 14.24 -23.07 5.87
C GLU A 325 13.30 -23.28 4.68
N ILE A 326 13.49 -22.53 3.59
CA ILE A 326 12.64 -22.50 2.39
C ILE A 326 13.07 -23.59 1.40
N VAL A 327 12.11 -24.35 0.88
CA VAL A 327 12.28 -25.24 -0.26
C VAL A 327 12.07 -24.47 -1.54
N LEU A 328 13.07 -24.53 -2.44
CA LEU A 328 12.98 -23.99 -3.78
C LEU A 328 12.51 -25.08 -4.74
N HIS A 329 11.37 -24.89 -5.38
CA HIS A 329 10.82 -25.77 -6.39
C HIS A 329 11.12 -25.25 -7.78
N VAL A 330 11.71 -26.08 -8.64
CA VAL A 330 12.10 -25.74 -10.03
C VAL A 330 11.56 -26.79 -11.00
N PRO A 331 11.41 -26.49 -12.31
CA PRO A 331 10.91 -27.46 -13.27
C PRO A 331 11.75 -28.73 -13.32
N CYS A 332 11.12 -29.84 -13.70
CA CYS A 332 11.79 -31.13 -13.92
C CYS A 332 13.08 -31.00 -14.74
N PHE A 333 14.13 -31.70 -14.33
CA PHE A 333 15.48 -31.68 -14.92
C PHE A 333 16.27 -30.36 -14.74
N CYS A 334 15.77 -29.42 -13.96
CA CYS A 334 16.41 -28.11 -13.75
C CYS A 334 17.18 -27.98 -12.42
N ALA A 335 16.93 -28.82 -11.41
CA ALA A 335 17.54 -28.69 -10.09
C ALA A 335 19.08 -28.69 -10.12
N LYS A 336 19.68 -29.44 -11.06
CA LYS A 336 21.13 -29.44 -11.21
C LYS A 336 21.67 -28.10 -11.75
N LYS A 337 20.97 -27.48 -12.72
CA LYS A 337 21.32 -26.15 -13.25
C LYS A 337 21.36 -25.12 -12.14
N TYR A 338 20.31 -25.09 -11.29
CA TYR A 338 20.22 -24.17 -10.16
C TYR A 338 21.32 -24.41 -9.11
N ARG A 339 21.61 -25.66 -8.75
CA ARG A 339 22.69 -25.98 -7.79
C ARG A 339 24.08 -25.61 -8.29
N ASP A 340 24.31 -25.68 -9.59
CA ASP A 340 25.64 -25.47 -10.20
C ASP A 340 25.85 -24.03 -10.69
N TYR A 341 24.79 -23.23 -10.77
CA TYR A 341 24.84 -21.83 -11.17
C TYR A 341 25.65 -20.98 -10.19
N GLU A 342 26.48 -20.11 -10.73
CA GLU A 342 27.31 -19.17 -10.00
C GLU A 342 26.95 -17.74 -10.40
N GLU A 343 26.49 -16.95 -9.47
CA GLU A 343 26.22 -15.52 -9.65
C GLU A 343 27.51 -14.73 -9.49
N GLU A 344 27.74 -13.78 -10.39
CA GLU A 344 28.89 -12.86 -10.31
C GLU A 344 28.52 -11.63 -9.48
N TYR A 345 29.17 -11.44 -8.35
CA TYR A 345 29.08 -10.25 -7.52
C TYR A 345 30.26 -9.33 -7.76
N CYS A 346 29.99 -8.06 -8.05
CA CYS A 346 30.99 -6.99 -8.05
C CYS A 346 30.79 -6.09 -6.83
N SER A 347 31.87 -5.72 -6.16
CA SER A 347 31.80 -4.67 -5.14
C SER A 347 31.44 -3.34 -5.79
N MET A 348 30.53 -2.55 -5.21
CA MET A 348 30.21 -1.18 -5.64
C MET A 348 31.44 -0.26 -5.66
N TYR A 349 32.50 -0.61 -4.90
CA TYR A 349 33.72 0.18 -4.75
C TYR A 349 34.91 -0.37 -5.53
N ASP A 350 34.88 -1.65 -6.01
CA ASP A 350 35.92 -2.25 -6.81
C ASP A 350 35.34 -3.25 -7.81
N TYR A 351 35.16 -2.81 -9.04
CA TYR A 351 34.66 -3.62 -10.16
C TYR A 351 35.62 -4.78 -10.55
N ASN A 352 36.84 -4.81 -10.00
CA ASN A 352 37.79 -5.88 -10.25
C ASN A 352 37.70 -7.00 -9.18
N ASP A 353 37.06 -6.79 -8.04
CA ASP A 353 36.86 -7.82 -7.02
C ASP A 353 35.60 -8.64 -7.31
N LYS A 354 35.67 -9.45 -8.37
CA LYS A 354 34.58 -10.32 -8.79
C LYS A 354 34.55 -11.58 -7.92
N LYS A 355 33.41 -11.82 -7.27
CA LYS A 355 33.18 -13.05 -6.51
C LYS A 355 32.06 -13.86 -7.16
N TYR A 356 32.28 -15.16 -7.31
CA TYR A 356 31.27 -16.09 -7.82
C TYR A 356 30.68 -16.88 -6.65
N VAL A 357 29.38 -16.82 -6.48
CA VAL A 357 28.67 -17.47 -5.37
C VAL A 357 27.56 -18.36 -5.90
N LYS A 358 27.46 -19.58 -5.39
CA LYS A 358 26.34 -20.50 -5.68
C LYS A 358 25.10 -20.11 -4.86
N VAL A 359 24.47 -19.03 -5.27
CA VAL A 359 23.42 -18.34 -4.51
C VAL A 359 22.20 -19.22 -4.20
N TRP A 360 21.80 -20.09 -5.14
CA TRP A 360 20.64 -20.98 -4.97
C TRP A 360 20.87 -22.08 -3.93
N ARG A 361 22.12 -22.36 -3.54
CA ARG A 361 22.43 -23.30 -2.44
C ARG A 361 22.15 -22.76 -1.05
N LYS A 362 21.76 -21.51 -0.92
CA LYS A 362 21.32 -20.92 0.35
C LYS A 362 19.95 -21.42 0.78
N PHE A 363 19.14 -21.93 -0.15
CA PHE A 363 17.86 -22.57 0.17
C PHE A 363 18.04 -23.91 0.88
N LYS A 364 17.05 -24.31 1.68
CA LYS A 364 17.02 -25.59 2.42
C LYS A 364 17.24 -26.78 1.50
N SER A 365 16.50 -26.83 0.41
CA SER A 365 16.63 -27.81 -0.67
C SER A 365 16.19 -27.22 -2.00
N ILE A 366 16.61 -27.84 -3.11
CA ILE A 366 16.12 -27.56 -4.46
C ILE A 366 15.45 -28.85 -4.95
N GLU A 367 14.14 -28.79 -5.13
CA GLU A 367 13.29 -29.90 -5.52
C GLU A 367 12.71 -29.67 -6.91
N GLU A 368 12.38 -30.75 -7.61
CA GLU A 368 11.81 -30.65 -8.96
C GLU A 368 10.30 -30.87 -8.91
N PHE A 369 9.55 -30.12 -9.71
CA PHE A 369 8.11 -30.26 -9.88
C PHE A 369 7.74 -30.26 -11.37
N ASP A 370 6.60 -30.86 -11.71
CA ASP A 370 6.03 -30.74 -13.06
C ASP A 370 5.12 -29.52 -13.13
N PRO A 371 5.46 -28.51 -13.94
CA PRO A 371 4.60 -27.32 -14.09
C PRO A 371 3.18 -27.63 -14.57
N VAL A 372 2.95 -28.75 -15.26
CA VAL A 372 1.63 -29.16 -15.78
C VAL A 372 0.72 -29.61 -14.64
N ASP A 373 1.24 -30.38 -13.69
CA ASP A 373 0.45 -30.86 -12.54
C ASP A 373 -0.05 -29.70 -11.67
N PHE A 374 0.70 -28.59 -11.63
CA PHE A 374 0.32 -27.41 -10.85
C PHE A 374 -0.79 -26.56 -11.50
N LEU A 375 -1.09 -26.78 -12.79
CA LEU A 375 -2.17 -26.11 -13.51
C LEU A 375 -3.53 -26.81 -13.33
N GLU A 376 -3.53 -28.12 -12.98
CA GLU A 376 -4.75 -28.93 -12.84
C GLU A 376 -5.41 -28.80 -11.46
N ASP A 377 -4.73 -28.28 -10.44
CA ASP A 377 -5.26 -28.08 -9.09
C ASP A 377 -6.31 -26.96 -8.97
N GLY A 378 -6.91 -26.53 -10.09
CA GLY A 378 -8.15 -25.75 -10.14
C GLY A 378 -8.07 -24.36 -9.50
N ILE A 379 -6.94 -23.68 -9.68
CA ILE A 379 -6.74 -22.30 -9.24
C ILE A 379 -6.63 -21.34 -10.44
#